data_535758d2140b93ba019731618ce6ce23
#
_entry.id   535758d2140b93ba019731618ce6ce23
#
_cell.length_a   1.000
_cell.length_b   1.000
_cell.length_c   1.000
_cell.angle_alpha   90.00
_cell.angle_beta   90.00
_cell.angle_gamma   90.00
#
_symmetry.space_group_name_H-M   'P 1'
#
loop_
_entity.id
_entity.type
_entity.pdbx_description
1 polymer ?
#
loop_
_entity_poly.entity_id
_entity_poly.type
_entity_poly.pdbx_seq_one_letter_code
_entity_poly.pdbx_strand_id
1 'polypeptide(L)'
;MPYWLMKSEPDELSILDLQGLGKTRWDGVRNYQARNFMRAMKPGDLFFFYHSSCPQPGIAGIARIAGEVYPDPTALDPQSHYHDPKASAEKNPWSALDVEFVEAFGEVLPLQHLKNNPLLADLALVQRGSRLSVMPVTEAEWTAILAMR
;
A
#
# COMPACT_ATOMS: atom_id res chain seq x y z
N MET A 1 -12.32 11.24 -6.69
CA MET A 1 -11.99 9.94 -6.13
C MET A 1 -10.58 9.98 -5.58
N PRO A 2 -10.36 9.64 -4.30
CA PRO A 2 -9.00 9.63 -3.78
C PRO A 2 -8.21 8.45 -4.34
N TYR A 3 -6.92 8.69 -4.49
CA TYR A 3 -5.95 7.68 -4.90
C TYR A 3 -4.92 7.50 -3.80
N TRP A 4 -4.32 6.33 -3.77
CA TRP A 4 -3.39 5.95 -2.71
C TRP A 4 -2.19 5.20 -3.31
N LEU A 5 -1.15 5.05 -2.49
CA LEU A 5 -0.02 4.17 -2.77
C LEU A 5 0.24 3.37 -1.50
N MET A 6 0.39 2.05 -1.63
CA MET A 6 0.65 1.16 -0.51
C MET A 6 1.87 0.29 -0.82
N LYS A 7 2.77 0.19 0.14
CA LYS A 7 4.02 -0.57 -0.01
C LYS A 7 3.87 -1.97 0.55
N SER A 8 4.32 -2.96 -0.21
CA SER A 8 4.42 -4.36 0.22
C SER A 8 5.79 -4.91 -0.14
N GLU A 9 6.32 -5.76 0.74
CA GLU A 9 7.53 -6.52 0.41
C GLU A 9 7.13 -7.71 -0.48
N PRO A 10 7.74 -7.86 -1.68
CA PRO A 10 7.32 -8.93 -2.61
C PRO A 10 7.45 -10.34 -2.04
N ASP A 11 8.31 -10.54 -1.04
CA ASP A 11 8.45 -11.83 -0.35
C ASP A 11 7.21 -12.16 0.47
N GLU A 12 6.47 -11.16 0.94
CA GLU A 12 5.23 -11.36 1.66
C GLU A 12 4.03 -11.37 0.72
N LEU A 13 3.91 -10.35 -0.13
CA LEU A 13 2.83 -10.23 -1.12
C LEU A 13 3.33 -9.39 -2.29
N SER A 14 3.48 -10.02 -3.46
CA SER A 14 3.79 -9.31 -4.70
C SER A 14 2.51 -9.02 -5.49
N ILE A 15 2.63 -8.15 -6.51
CA ILE A 15 1.49 -7.89 -7.41
C ILE A 15 1.06 -9.18 -8.14
N LEU A 16 2.01 -10.06 -8.45
CA LEU A 16 1.69 -11.33 -9.11
C LEU A 16 1.00 -12.31 -8.14
N ASP A 17 1.39 -12.29 -6.86
CA ASP A 17 0.67 -13.05 -5.84
C ASP A 17 -0.79 -12.56 -5.75
N LEU A 18 -1.00 -11.26 -5.74
CA LEU A 18 -2.34 -10.69 -5.70
C LEU A 18 -3.13 -11.06 -6.95
N GLN A 19 -2.48 -11.03 -8.11
CA GLN A 19 -3.12 -11.45 -9.38
C GLN A 19 -3.62 -12.89 -9.28
N GLY A 20 -2.81 -13.79 -8.73
CA GLY A 20 -3.19 -15.19 -8.57
C GLY A 20 -4.31 -15.39 -7.56
N LEU A 21 -4.33 -14.61 -6.48
CA LEU A 21 -5.38 -14.67 -5.46
C LEU A 21 -6.66 -13.95 -5.88
N GLY A 22 -6.53 -12.93 -6.71
CA GLY A 22 -7.61 -12.02 -7.08
C GLY A 22 -7.94 -11.00 -6.00
N LYS A 23 -8.05 -11.44 -4.77
CA LYS A 23 -8.41 -10.64 -3.60
C LYS A 23 -7.73 -11.19 -2.37
N THR A 24 -7.28 -10.32 -1.47
CA THR A 24 -6.66 -10.74 -0.21
C THR A 24 -6.77 -9.64 0.84
N ARG A 25 -6.37 -9.98 2.06
CA ARG A 25 -6.30 -9.01 3.16
C ARG A 25 -4.97 -8.27 3.13
N TRP A 26 -5.02 -6.95 3.36
CA TRP A 26 -3.86 -6.12 3.60
C TRP A 26 -3.77 -5.82 5.09
N ASP A 27 -2.75 -6.37 5.74
CA ASP A 27 -2.58 -6.28 7.19
C ASP A 27 -1.14 -5.91 7.53
N GLY A 28 -0.83 -5.92 8.81
CA GLY A 28 0.54 -5.74 9.28
C GLY A 28 1.04 -4.30 9.28
N VAL A 29 0.19 -3.32 9.01
CA VAL A 29 0.60 -1.90 9.05
C VAL A 29 0.73 -1.46 10.49
N ARG A 30 1.94 -1.02 10.90
CA ARG A 30 2.27 -0.69 12.29
C ARG A 30 2.82 0.73 12.45
N ASN A 31 2.36 1.65 11.59
CA ASN A 31 2.63 3.07 11.67
C ASN A 31 1.30 3.80 11.80
N TYR A 32 1.19 4.70 12.78
CA TYR A 32 -0.08 5.37 13.06
C TYR A 32 -0.55 6.27 11.91
N GLN A 33 0.36 6.96 11.25
CA GLN A 33 0.01 7.81 10.11
C GLN A 33 -0.52 6.96 8.94
N ALA A 34 0.16 5.86 8.63
CA ALA A 34 -0.27 4.93 7.58
C ALA A 34 -1.64 4.34 7.91
N ARG A 35 -1.85 3.93 9.18
CA ARG A 35 -3.14 3.43 9.63
C ARG A 35 -4.24 4.48 9.45
N ASN A 36 -3.96 5.73 9.78
CA ASN A 36 -4.95 6.79 9.63
C ASN A 36 -5.35 6.99 8.17
N PHE A 37 -4.40 6.88 7.24
CA PHE A 37 -4.73 6.90 5.81
C PHE A 37 -5.62 5.71 5.43
N MET A 38 -5.31 4.50 5.93
CA MET A 38 -6.15 3.33 5.66
C MET A 38 -7.59 3.54 6.13
N ARG A 39 -7.77 4.17 7.28
CA ARG A 39 -9.11 4.48 7.83
C ARG A 39 -9.87 5.51 7.01
N ALA A 40 -9.18 6.29 6.19
CA ALA A 40 -9.80 7.26 5.28
C ALA A 40 -10.18 6.64 3.93
N MET A 41 -9.70 5.44 3.63
CA MET A 41 -10.00 4.77 2.37
C MET A 41 -11.42 4.23 2.34
N LYS A 42 -11.97 4.16 1.13
CA LYS A 42 -13.32 3.66 0.89
C LYS A 42 -13.30 2.55 -0.16
N PRO A 43 -14.28 1.64 -0.13
CA PRO A 43 -14.41 0.63 -1.19
C PRO A 43 -14.45 1.28 -2.56
N GLY A 44 -13.68 0.72 -3.49
CA GLY A 44 -13.55 1.25 -4.84
C GLY A 44 -12.37 2.18 -5.07
N ASP A 45 -11.77 2.72 -4.01
CA ASP A 45 -10.56 3.53 -4.15
C ASP A 45 -9.44 2.71 -4.79
N LEU A 46 -8.70 3.34 -5.71
CA LEU A 46 -7.56 2.71 -6.38
C LEU A 46 -6.27 3.07 -5.68
N PHE A 47 -5.31 2.16 -5.70
CA PHE A 47 -3.97 2.45 -5.20
C PHE A 47 -2.90 1.83 -6.07
N PHE A 48 -1.74 2.49 -6.11
CA PHE A 48 -0.55 1.90 -6.69
C PHE A 48 0.03 0.88 -5.73
N PHE A 49 0.30 -0.31 -6.25
CA PHE A 49 0.92 -1.40 -5.51
C PHE A 49 2.44 -1.26 -5.66
N TYR A 50 3.12 -0.91 -4.58
CA TYR A 50 4.55 -0.61 -4.58
C TYR A 50 5.32 -1.76 -3.93
N HIS A 51 6.35 -2.27 -4.63
CA HIS A 51 7.28 -3.26 -4.09
C HIS A 51 8.40 -2.54 -3.34
N SER A 52 8.55 -2.83 -2.04
CA SER A 52 9.58 -2.27 -1.17
C SER A 52 10.53 -3.35 -0.65
N SER A 53 11.68 -2.93 -0.12
CA SER A 53 12.65 -3.84 0.50
C SER A 53 13.06 -5.00 -0.41
N CYS A 54 13.39 -4.68 -1.65
CA CYS A 54 13.73 -5.65 -2.68
C CYS A 54 14.79 -5.06 -3.61
N PRO A 55 15.41 -5.89 -4.50
CA PRO A 55 16.47 -5.40 -5.40
C PRO A 55 16.05 -4.26 -6.32
N GLN A 56 14.78 -4.23 -6.73
CA GLN A 56 14.26 -3.17 -7.60
C GLN A 56 12.96 -2.61 -7.03
N PRO A 57 13.05 -1.68 -6.06
CA PRO A 57 11.85 -1.07 -5.51
C PRO A 57 11.16 -0.18 -6.54
N GLY A 58 9.84 -0.20 -6.55
CA GLY A 58 9.06 0.60 -7.49
C GLY A 58 7.60 0.20 -7.53
N ILE A 59 6.84 0.87 -8.40
CA ILE A 59 5.42 0.60 -8.58
C ILE A 59 5.25 -0.58 -9.53
N ALA A 60 4.58 -1.63 -9.06
CA ALA A 60 4.44 -2.89 -9.79
C ALA A 60 3.06 -3.06 -10.43
N GLY A 61 2.08 -2.29 -10.01
CA GLY A 61 0.74 -2.41 -10.56
C GLY A 61 -0.29 -1.55 -9.84
N ILE A 62 -1.55 -1.87 -10.08
CA ILE A 62 -2.70 -1.16 -9.51
C ILE A 62 -3.61 -2.18 -8.84
N ALA A 63 -4.16 -1.81 -7.68
CA ALA A 63 -5.16 -2.60 -6.98
C ALA A 63 -6.27 -1.67 -6.48
N ARG A 64 -7.30 -2.27 -5.89
CA ARG A 64 -8.49 -1.56 -5.46
C ARG A 64 -8.86 -1.96 -4.05
N ILE A 65 -9.37 -1.01 -3.27
CA ILE A 65 -9.92 -1.30 -1.95
C ILE A 65 -11.25 -2.01 -2.15
N ALA A 66 -11.38 -3.22 -1.58
CA ALA A 66 -12.51 -4.12 -1.85
C ALA A 66 -13.58 -4.12 -0.75
N GLY A 67 -13.34 -3.43 0.38
CA GLY A 67 -14.32 -3.40 1.47
C GLY A 67 -13.98 -2.31 2.48
N GLU A 68 -14.78 -2.22 3.52
CA GLU A 68 -14.56 -1.26 4.60
C GLU A 68 -13.36 -1.69 5.47
N VAL A 69 -12.68 -0.70 6.07
CA VAL A 69 -11.60 -0.97 7.02
C VAL A 69 -12.14 -1.70 8.25
N TYR A 70 -11.33 -2.60 8.79
CA TYR A 70 -11.69 -3.37 9.99
C TYR A 70 -10.45 -3.57 10.87
N PRO A 71 -10.64 -3.97 12.15
CA PRO A 71 -9.51 -4.22 13.03
C PRO A 71 -8.59 -5.31 12.49
N ASP A 72 -7.28 -5.08 12.54
CA ASP A 72 -6.30 -6.05 12.05
C ASP A 72 -6.23 -7.27 12.99
N PRO A 73 -6.67 -8.45 12.55
CA PRO A 73 -6.66 -9.63 13.40
C PRO A 73 -5.25 -10.15 13.69
N THR A 74 -4.25 -9.81 12.88
CA THR A 74 -2.88 -10.27 13.12
C THR A 74 -2.27 -9.63 14.35
N ALA A 75 -2.76 -8.47 14.77
CA ALA A 75 -2.29 -7.82 15.99
C ALA A 75 -2.62 -8.64 17.24
N LEU A 76 -3.68 -9.44 17.21
CA LEU A 76 -4.15 -10.26 18.32
C LEU A 76 -3.63 -11.70 18.29
N ASP A 77 -2.96 -12.09 17.21
CA ASP A 77 -2.50 -13.46 17.01
C ASP A 77 -1.04 -13.60 17.47
N PRO A 78 -0.78 -14.32 18.60
CA PRO A 78 0.59 -14.50 19.10
C PRO A 78 1.52 -15.22 18.13
N GLN A 79 0.97 -15.94 17.15
CA GLN A 79 1.76 -16.64 16.13
C GLN A 79 2.11 -15.75 14.93
N SER A 80 1.46 -14.58 14.84
CA SER A 80 1.71 -13.66 13.73
C SER A 80 2.98 -12.87 13.95
N HIS A 81 3.73 -12.65 12.86
CA HIS A 81 4.85 -11.72 12.80
C HIS A 81 4.44 -10.30 13.20
N TYR A 82 3.16 -9.98 13.05
CA TYR A 82 2.62 -8.64 13.32
C TYR A 82 1.88 -8.54 14.66
N HIS A 83 2.05 -9.52 15.52
CA HIS A 83 1.42 -9.52 16.83
C HIS A 83 1.83 -8.28 17.65
N ASP A 84 0.84 -7.61 18.23
CA ASP A 84 1.05 -6.50 19.15
C ASP A 84 0.55 -6.94 20.54
N PRO A 85 1.47 -7.21 21.49
CA PRO A 85 1.06 -7.69 22.81
C PRO A 85 0.24 -6.66 23.61
N LYS A 86 0.23 -5.40 23.21
CA LYS A 86 -0.57 -4.35 23.85
C LYS A 86 -1.98 -4.26 23.27
N ALA A 87 -2.27 -4.92 22.15
CA ALA A 87 -3.59 -4.89 21.52
C ALA A 87 -4.51 -5.92 22.15
N SER A 88 -5.80 -5.60 22.20
CA SER A 88 -6.86 -6.51 22.64
C SER A 88 -8.06 -6.36 21.73
N ALA A 89 -9.04 -7.28 21.85
CA ALA A 89 -10.26 -7.20 21.06
C ALA A 89 -10.99 -5.87 21.27
N GLU A 90 -10.91 -5.30 22.47
CA GLU A 90 -11.54 -4.02 22.81
C GLU A 90 -10.69 -2.82 22.45
N LYS A 91 -9.37 -2.97 22.34
CA LYS A 91 -8.43 -1.88 22.08
C LYS A 91 -7.37 -2.31 21.10
N ASN A 92 -7.79 -2.50 19.85
CA ASN A 92 -6.87 -2.77 18.75
C ASN A 92 -6.65 -1.48 17.94
N PRO A 93 -5.45 -0.87 18.03
CA PRO A 93 -5.18 0.37 17.30
C PRO A 93 -4.92 0.14 15.81
N TRP A 94 -4.77 -1.12 15.38
CA TRP A 94 -4.34 -1.45 14.02
C TRP A 94 -5.52 -1.84 13.14
N SER A 95 -5.39 -1.55 11.86
CA SER A 95 -6.46 -1.73 10.89
C SER A 95 -6.01 -2.57 9.71
N ALA A 96 -6.95 -3.26 9.09
CA ALA A 96 -6.75 -4.04 7.87
C ALA A 96 -7.81 -3.67 6.85
N LEU A 97 -7.53 -4.01 5.59
CA LEU A 97 -8.42 -3.80 4.46
C LEU A 97 -8.37 -5.02 3.57
N ASP A 98 -9.47 -5.33 2.90
CA ASP A 98 -9.42 -6.25 1.78
C ASP A 98 -9.08 -5.49 0.51
N VAL A 99 -8.21 -6.06 -0.31
CA VAL A 99 -7.75 -5.46 -1.55
C VAL A 99 -7.95 -6.43 -2.71
N GLU A 100 -8.11 -5.87 -3.91
CA GLU A 100 -8.47 -6.63 -5.10
C GLU A 100 -7.54 -6.23 -6.24
N PHE A 101 -7.09 -7.23 -7.01
CA PHE A 101 -6.21 -7.01 -8.15
C PHE A 101 -6.92 -6.21 -9.26
N VAL A 102 -6.20 -5.26 -9.86
CA VAL A 102 -6.67 -4.52 -11.04
C VAL A 102 -5.74 -4.74 -12.22
N GLU A 103 -4.44 -4.46 -12.05
CA GLU A 103 -3.49 -4.52 -13.16
C GLU A 103 -2.08 -4.79 -12.65
N ALA A 104 -1.34 -5.65 -13.33
CA ALA A 104 0.11 -5.78 -13.14
C ALA A 104 0.81 -5.04 -14.27
N PHE A 105 1.79 -4.19 -13.94
CA PHE A 105 2.59 -3.54 -14.97
C PHE A 105 3.52 -4.57 -15.61
N GLY A 106 3.80 -4.39 -16.91
CA GLY A 106 4.73 -5.25 -17.62
C GLY A 106 6.13 -5.20 -17.02
N GLU A 107 6.54 -4.02 -16.56
CA GLU A 107 7.78 -3.79 -15.84
C GLU A 107 7.51 -2.89 -14.66
N VAL A 108 8.22 -3.12 -13.54
CA VAL A 108 8.16 -2.25 -12.38
C VAL A 108 8.64 -0.85 -12.77
N LEU A 109 7.89 0.20 -12.36
CA LEU A 109 8.36 1.56 -12.46
C LEU A 109 9.36 1.82 -11.33
N PRO A 110 10.67 1.91 -11.60
CA PRO A 110 11.67 2.02 -10.55
C PRO A 110 11.53 3.32 -9.75
N LEU A 111 11.79 3.22 -8.45
CA LEU A 111 11.78 4.39 -7.56
C LEU A 111 12.65 5.53 -8.11
N GLN A 112 13.80 5.20 -8.71
CA GLN A 112 14.71 6.20 -9.24
C GLN A 112 14.05 7.03 -10.35
N HIS A 113 13.24 6.41 -11.21
CA HIS A 113 12.50 7.13 -12.24
C HIS A 113 11.43 8.04 -11.64
N LEU A 114 10.78 7.57 -10.58
CA LEU A 114 9.79 8.40 -9.88
C LEU A 114 10.44 9.62 -9.23
N LYS A 115 11.62 9.45 -8.62
CA LYS A 115 12.38 10.55 -8.03
C LYS A 115 12.83 11.59 -9.05
N ASN A 116 13.07 11.17 -10.27
CA ASN A 116 13.52 12.04 -11.34
C ASN A 116 12.39 12.81 -12.02
N ASN A 117 11.14 12.52 -11.71
CA ASN A 117 10.00 13.20 -12.31
C ASN A 117 9.59 14.40 -11.46
N PRO A 118 9.79 15.65 -11.96
CA PRO A 118 9.47 16.85 -11.18
C PRO A 118 7.99 16.98 -10.83
N LEU A 119 7.10 16.33 -11.59
CA LEU A 119 5.65 16.34 -11.30
C LEU A 119 5.32 15.58 -10.02
N LEU A 120 6.24 14.76 -9.52
CA LEU A 120 6.06 13.94 -8.31
C LEU A 120 6.81 14.50 -7.11
N ALA A 121 7.34 15.72 -7.20
CA ALA A 121 8.21 16.28 -6.16
C ALA A 121 7.57 16.31 -4.77
N ASP A 122 6.24 16.49 -4.70
CA ASP A 122 5.52 16.57 -3.42
C ASP A 122 4.99 15.23 -2.91
N LEU A 123 5.13 14.16 -3.69
CA LEU A 123 4.68 12.83 -3.28
C LEU A 123 5.56 12.32 -2.14
N ALA A 124 4.93 11.85 -1.05
CA ALA A 124 5.65 11.39 0.13
C ALA A 124 6.68 10.30 -0.19
N LEU A 125 6.38 9.44 -1.16
CA LEU A 125 7.27 8.36 -1.59
C LEU A 125 8.67 8.85 -1.97
N VAL A 126 8.76 9.99 -2.65
CA VAL A 126 10.04 10.50 -3.18
C VAL A 126 10.73 11.45 -2.21
N GLN A 127 10.10 11.78 -1.10
CA GLN A 127 10.69 12.66 -0.09
C GLN A 127 11.85 11.95 0.61
N ARG A 128 12.93 12.68 0.82
CA ARG A 128 14.12 12.15 1.46
C ARG A 128 13.80 11.65 2.87
N GLY A 129 14.21 10.40 3.16
CA GLY A 129 14.02 9.80 4.48
C GLY A 129 12.60 9.33 4.78
N SER A 130 11.70 9.39 3.80
CA SER A 130 10.33 8.92 4.00
C SER A 130 10.28 7.41 4.21
N ARG A 131 9.61 6.98 5.27
CA ARG A 131 9.37 5.56 5.59
C ARG A 131 7.89 5.23 5.63
N LEU A 132 7.05 6.16 5.19
CA LEU A 132 5.61 5.98 5.19
C LEU A 132 5.23 4.89 4.18
N SER A 133 4.46 3.90 4.62
CA SER A 133 4.08 2.75 3.80
C SER A 133 2.72 2.88 3.12
N VAL A 134 1.93 3.84 3.53
CA VAL A 134 0.61 4.14 2.95
C VAL A 134 0.50 5.65 2.84
N MET A 135 0.16 6.15 1.67
CA MET A 135 0.12 7.60 1.43
C MET A 135 -0.94 7.97 0.40
N PRO A 136 -1.48 9.19 0.47
CA PRO A 136 -2.35 9.68 -0.57
C PRO A 136 -1.55 10.04 -1.82
N VAL A 137 -2.21 9.95 -2.96
CA VAL A 137 -1.69 10.33 -4.28
C VAL A 137 -2.70 11.29 -4.88
N THR A 138 -2.25 12.47 -5.31
CA THR A 138 -3.16 13.41 -5.97
C THR A 138 -3.55 12.90 -7.35
N GLU A 139 -4.65 13.40 -7.90
CA GLU A 139 -5.06 13.04 -9.25
C GLU A 139 -3.98 13.37 -10.29
N ALA A 140 -3.32 14.53 -10.13
CA ALA A 140 -2.24 14.93 -11.02
C ALA A 140 -1.04 13.96 -10.93
N GLU A 141 -0.66 13.56 -9.72
CA GLU A 141 0.40 12.56 -9.50
C GLU A 141 0.01 11.21 -10.07
N TRP A 142 -1.23 10.79 -9.86
CA TRP A 142 -1.75 9.53 -10.41
C TRP A 142 -1.61 9.51 -11.93
N THR A 143 -2.08 10.57 -12.60
CA THR A 143 -2.01 10.69 -14.05
C THR A 143 -0.56 10.72 -14.54
N ALA A 144 0.33 11.44 -13.85
CA ALA A 144 1.74 11.52 -14.20
C ALA A 144 2.41 10.14 -14.13
N ILE A 145 2.11 9.35 -13.11
CA ILE A 145 2.66 8.00 -12.95
C ILE A 145 2.14 7.07 -14.04
N LEU A 146 0.86 7.14 -14.37
CA LEU A 146 0.29 6.33 -15.45
C LEU A 146 0.96 6.60 -16.79
N ALA A 147 1.38 7.85 -17.02
CA ALA A 147 2.07 8.23 -18.24
C ALA A 147 3.50 7.68 -18.31
N MET A 148 4.05 7.22 -17.21
CA MET A 148 5.43 6.70 -17.15
C MET A 148 5.53 5.20 -17.47
N ARG A 149 4.43 4.48 -17.40
CA ARG A 149 4.42 3.03 -17.62
C ARG A 149 4.38 2.63 -19.09
#